data_6686423c705f3d7f1fe2cb7377b6e17d
#
_entry.id   6686423c705f3d7f1fe2cb7377b6e17d
#
_cell.length_a   1.000
_cell.length_b   1.000
_cell.length_c   1.000
_cell.angle_alpha   90.00
_cell.angle_beta   90.00
_cell.angle_gamma   90.00
#
_symmetry.space_group_name_H-M   'P 1'
#
loop_
_entity.id
_entity.type
_entity.pdbx_description
1 polymer ?
#
loop_
_entity_poly.entity_id
_entity_poly.type
_entity_poly.pdbx_seq_one_letter_code
_entity_poly.pdbx_strand_id
1 'polypeptide(L)'
;MGAGKSTKSKTFSIEKNAVLLSEDDWLVAHYPDQINSFEDYLKFSAILKPFVKSHVQQILNTGTNVVMDFPANTVRQRAWFKQLCIEIGCEHEMIFLDLSNEQCLSQIAKRRTEQPERAQFDNETMFNHVTAFFEPPSANEELNIIREVRGNF
;
A
#
# COMPACT_ATOMS: atom_id res chain seq x y z
N MET A 1 8.16 -2.19 -2.53
CA MET A 1 8.13 -3.42 -1.72
C MET A 1 9.18 -3.31 -0.62
N GLY A 2 8.94 -3.84 0.60
CA GLY A 2 9.94 -3.81 1.68
C GLY A 2 10.20 -2.48 2.40
N ALA A 3 9.49 -1.40 2.09
CA ALA A 3 9.72 -0.09 2.71
C ALA A 3 9.12 0.07 4.13
N GLY A 4 8.48 -0.97 4.68
CA GLY A 4 7.85 -0.90 6.00
C GLY A 4 6.46 -0.25 6.00
N LYS A 5 5.79 -0.24 4.86
CA LYS A 5 4.47 0.37 4.66
C LYS A 5 3.45 -0.11 5.70
N SER A 6 3.29 -1.41 5.91
CA SER A 6 2.28 -1.96 6.84
C SER A 6 2.55 -1.59 8.30
N THR A 7 3.82 -1.55 8.72
CA THR A 7 4.19 -1.09 10.07
C THR A 7 3.85 0.40 10.24
N LYS A 8 4.21 1.23 9.27
CA LYS A 8 3.90 2.66 9.30
C LYS A 8 2.39 2.90 9.29
N SER A 9 1.64 2.18 8.45
CA SER A 9 0.19 2.29 8.36
C SER A 9 -0.50 1.97 9.69
N LYS A 10 -0.05 0.93 10.40
CA LYS A 10 -0.56 0.57 11.74
C LYS A 10 -0.32 1.69 12.75
N THR A 11 0.93 2.19 12.84
CA THR A 11 1.26 3.29 13.75
C THR A 11 0.44 4.54 13.42
N PHE A 12 0.39 4.91 12.15
CA PHE A 12 -0.30 6.11 11.69
C PHE A 12 -1.82 6.04 11.90
N SER A 13 -2.44 4.85 11.75
CA SER A 13 -3.87 4.68 12.03
C SER A 13 -4.21 4.92 13.50
N ILE A 14 -3.34 4.53 14.43
CA ILE A 14 -3.50 4.79 15.86
C ILE A 14 -3.34 6.29 16.14
N GLU A 15 -2.28 6.91 15.63
CA GLU A 15 -2.00 8.34 15.83
C GLU A 15 -3.12 9.25 15.30
N LYS A 16 -3.74 8.87 14.19
CA LYS A 16 -4.82 9.64 13.53
C LYS A 16 -6.22 9.22 13.95
N ASN A 17 -6.36 8.27 14.86
CA ASN A 17 -7.65 7.66 15.22
C ASN A 17 -8.44 7.26 13.97
N ALA A 18 -7.81 6.47 13.10
CA ALA A 18 -8.29 6.12 11.79
C ALA A 18 -8.60 4.62 11.66
N VAL A 19 -9.56 4.30 10.79
CA VAL A 19 -9.77 2.91 10.36
C VAL A 19 -8.65 2.52 9.40
N LEU A 20 -7.93 1.45 9.73
CA LEU A 20 -6.90 0.87 8.88
C LEU A 20 -7.52 -0.16 7.93
N LEU A 21 -7.29 0.01 6.65
CA LEU A 21 -7.61 -0.98 5.61
C LEU A 21 -6.31 -1.45 4.96
N SER A 22 -6.07 -2.77 5.04
CA SER A 22 -4.91 -3.43 4.42
C SER A 22 -5.38 -4.30 3.25
N GLU A 23 -4.87 -4.05 2.05
CA GLU A 23 -5.20 -4.86 0.88
C GLU A 23 -4.78 -6.31 1.08
N ASP A 24 -3.58 -6.55 1.62
CA ASP A 24 -3.08 -7.91 1.85
C ASP A 24 -3.99 -8.70 2.79
N ASP A 25 -4.43 -8.09 3.90
CA ASP A 25 -5.32 -8.72 4.86
C ASP A 25 -6.69 -9.06 4.22
N TRP A 26 -7.20 -8.16 3.40
CA TRP A 26 -8.47 -8.36 2.71
C TRP A 26 -8.37 -9.45 1.64
N LEU A 27 -7.28 -9.47 0.88
CA LEU A 27 -7.05 -10.52 -0.14
C LEU A 27 -6.94 -11.90 0.51
N VAL A 28 -6.19 -12.03 1.60
CA VAL A 28 -6.06 -13.30 2.33
C VAL A 28 -7.41 -13.75 2.90
N ALA A 29 -8.19 -12.83 3.47
CA ALA A 29 -9.48 -13.16 4.08
C ALA A 29 -10.55 -13.58 3.06
N HIS A 30 -10.55 -12.94 1.87
CA HIS A 30 -11.58 -13.20 0.85
C HIS A 30 -11.21 -14.29 -0.14
N TYR A 31 -9.92 -14.50 -0.38
CA TYR A 31 -9.40 -15.44 -1.38
C TYR A 31 -8.35 -16.38 -0.78
N PRO A 32 -8.68 -17.13 0.29
CA PRO A 32 -7.73 -18.03 0.93
C PRO A 32 -7.24 -19.06 -0.11
N ASP A 33 -5.91 -19.27 -0.15
CA ASP A 33 -5.24 -20.24 -1.02
C ASP A 33 -5.44 -20.05 -2.53
N GLN A 34 -6.01 -18.92 -2.97
CA GLN A 34 -6.27 -18.64 -4.39
C GLN A 34 -5.23 -17.73 -5.05
N ILE A 35 -4.37 -17.07 -4.26
CA ILE A 35 -3.36 -16.14 -4.76
C ILE A 35 -2.01 -16.83 -4.71
N ASN A 36 -1.61 -17.43 -5.84
CA ASN A 36 -0.38 -18.20 -5.96
C ASN A 36 0.63 -17.56 -6.93
N SER A 37 0.23 -16.49 -7.60
CA SER A 37 1.05 -15.76 -8.56
C SER A 37 0.80 -14.26 -8.50
N PHE A 38 1.68 -13.47 -9.09
CA PHE A 38 1.47 -12.03 -9.24
C PHE A 38 0.24 -11.70 -10.11
N GLU A 39 -0.05 -12.54 -11.10
CA GLU A 39 -1.24 -12.41 -11.95
C GLU A 39 -2.53 -12.64 -11.16
N ASP A 40 -2.58 -13.66 -10.28
CA ASP A 40 -3.70 -13.88 -9.37
C ASP A 40 -3.91 -12.67 -8.45
N TYR A 41 -2.83 -12.14 -7.89
CA TYR A 41 -2.86 -10.94 -7.07
C TYR A 41 -3.51 -9.77 -7.82
N LEU A 42 -3.07 -9.47 -9.05
CA LEU A 42 -3.64 -8.39 -9.85
C LEU A 42 -5.12 -8.60 -10.13
N LYS A 43 -5.52 -9.83 -10.45
CA LYS A 43 -6.91 -10.21 -10.71
C LYS A 43 -7.80 -9.97 -9.49
N PHE A 44 -7.44 -10.50 -8.34
CA PHE A 44 -8.25 -10.39 -7.13
C PHE A 44 -8.23 -8.99 -6.53
N SER A 45 -7.12 -8.27 -6.61
CA SER A 45 -7.04 -6.85 -6.27
C SER A 45 -8.02 -6.03 -7.12
N ALA A 46 -8.09 -6.28 -8.42
CA ALA A 46 -9.01 -5.59 -9.32
C ALA A 46 -10.50 -5.86 -8.97
N ILE A 47 -10.82 -7.09 -8.54
CA ILE A 47 -12.19 -7.45 -8.13
C ILE A 47 -12.59 -6.73 -6.84
N LEU A 48 -11.68 -6.59 -5.88
CA LEU A 48 -11.96 -5.91 -4.60
C LEU A 48 -12.09 -4.39 -4.72
N LYS A 49 -11.40 -3.76 -5.66
CA LYS A 49 -11.28 -2.30 -5.74
C LYS A 49 -12.61 -1.54 -5.71
N PRO A 50 -13.64 -1.91 -6.48
CA PRO A 50 -14.91 -1.18 -6.47
C PRO A 50 -15.59 -1.23 -5.10
N PHE A 51 -15.57 -2.38 -4.45
CA PHE A 51 -16.10 -2.55 -3.10
C PHE A 51 -15.32 -1.73 -2.07
N VAL A 52 -13.99 -1.82 -2.09
CA VAL A 52 -13.11 -1.06 -1.20
C VAL A 52 -13.35 0.43 -1.35
N LYS A 53 -13.45 0.94 -2.57
CA LYS A 53 -13.72 2.36 -2.84
C LYS A 53 -15.03 2.81 -2.19
N SER A 54 -16.12 2.09 -2.43
CA SER A 54 -17.43 2.39 -1.85
C SER A 54 -17.38 2.36 -0.32
N HIS A 55 -16.74 1.34 0.26
CA HIS A 55 -16.64 1.17 1.70
C HIS A 55 -15.82 2.30 2.37
N VAL A 56 -14.68 2.66 1.78
CA VAL A 56 -13.85 3.78 2.26
C VAL A 56 -14.62 5.10 2.21
N GLN A 57 -15.33 5.38 1.12
CA GLN A 57 -16.14 6.58 0.99
C GLN A 57 -17.26 6.65 2.04
N GLN A 58 -17.89 5.53 2.37
CA GLN A 58 -18.89 5.46 3.44
C GLN A 58 -18.28 5.79 4.81
N ILE A 59 -17.12 5.23 5.13
CA ILE A 59 -16.41 5.51 6.39
C ILE A 59 -16.04 7.00 6.47
N LEU A 60 -15.45 7.56 5.42
CA LEU A 60 -15.05 8.98 5.37
C LEU A 60 -16.25 9.92 5.52
N ASN A 61 -17.40 9.57 4.94
CA ASN A 61 -18.64 10.35 5.06
C ASN A 61 -19.22 10.38 6.48
N THR A 62 -18.80 9.47 7.37
CA THR A 62 -19.15 9.54 8.81
C THR A 62 -18.23 10.49 9.60
N GLY A 63 -17.26 11.11 8.97
CA GLY A 63 -16.24 11.93 9.63
C GLY A 63 -15.10 11.12 10.23
N THR A 64 -14.99 9.84 9.90
CA THR A 64 -13.93 8.96 10.38
C THR A 64 -12.76 8.95 9.41
N ASN A 65 -11.54 9.12 9.93
CA ASN A 65 -10.31 9.01 9.13
C ASN A 65 -10.07 7.57 8.66
N VAL A 66 -9.46 7.42 7.48
CA VAL A 66 -9.07 6.13 6.92
C VAL A 66 -7.60 6.15 6.56
N VAL A 67 -6.88 5.10 6.94
CA VAL A 67 -5.51 4.82 6.47
C VAL A 67 -5.57 3.61 5.54
N MET A 68 -5.05 3.78 4.32
CA MET A 68 -5.03 2.72 3.32
C MET A 68 -3.62 2.16 3.16
N ASP A 69 -3.44 0.92 3.60
CA ASP A 69 -2.22 0.13 3.36
C ASP A 69 -2.35 -0.64 2.04
N PHE A 70 -2.22 0.10 0.94
CA PHE A 70 -2.38 -0.38 -0.42
C PHE A 70 -1.16 -0.01 -1.26
N PRO A 71 -0.87 -0.71 -2.36
CA PRO A 71 0.14 -0.29 -3.32
C PRO A 71 -0.21 1.05 -3.97
N ALA A 72 0.78 1.96 -4.00
CA ALA A 72 0.70 3.26 -4.66
C ALA A 72 1.98 3.51 -5.50
N ASN A 73 2.45 2.46 -6.17
CA ASN A 73 3.73 2.44 -6.88
C ASN A 73 3.70 3.14 -8.23
N THR A 74 2.52 3.28 -8.82
CA THR A 74 2.35 3.88 -10.15
C THR A 74 1.47 5.11 -10.11
N VAL A 75 1.63 6.00 -11.09
CA VAL A 75 0.76 7.17 -11.28
C VAL A 75 -0.71 6.74 -11.33
N ARG A 76 -1.02 5.65 -12.04
CA ARG A 76 -2.38 5.12 -12.15
C ARG A 76 -2.97 4.68 -10.82
N GLN A 77 -2.18 4.01 -9.98
CA GLN A 77 -2.63 3.62 -8.64
C GLN A 77 -2.91 4.85 -7.77
N ARG A 78 -2.01 5.82 -7.78
CA ARG A 78 -2.18 7.06 -7.01
C ARG A 78 -3.37 7.91 -7.48
N ALA A 79 -3.60 7.97 -8.79
CA ALA A 79 -4.76 8.64 -9.36
C ALA A 79 -6.09 8.03 -8.87
N TRP A 80 -6.14 6.71 -8.67
CA TRP A 80 -7.32 6.04 -8.13
C TRP A 80 -7.64 6.49 -6.70
N PHE A 81 -6.66 6.63 -5.82
CA PHE A 81 -6.85 7.16 -4.47
C PHE A 81 -7.29 8.64 -4.49
N LYS A 82 -6.63 9.45 -5.32
CA LYS A 82 -7.00 10.86 -5.49
C LYS A 82 -8.45 11.01 -5.95
N GLN A 83 -8.86 10.22 -6.93
CA GLN A 83 -10.23 10.24 -7.45
C GLN A 83 -11.26 9.85 -6.38
N LEU A 84 -10.96 8.86 -5.54
CA LEU A 84 -11.80 8.45 -4.42
C LEU A 84 -12.09 9.64 -3.49
N CYS A 85 -11.08 10.45 -3.18
CA CYS A 85 -11.22 11.64 -2.34
C CYS A 85 -11.97 12.78 -3.04
N ILE A 86 -11.68 13.02 -4.33
CA ILE A 86 -12.34 14.08 -5.11
C ILE A 86 -13.87 13.85 -5.17
N GLU A 87 -14.30 12.62 -5.37
CA GLU A 87 -15.73 12.28 -5.51
C GLU A 87 -16.57 12.61 -4.28
N ILE A 88 -15.97 12.61 -3.09
CA ILE A 88 -16.66 12.92 -1.84
C ILE A 88 -16.17 14.20 -1.18
N GLY A 89 -15.24 14.92 -1.81
CA GLY A 89 -14.72 16.19 -1.33
C GLY A 89 -13.90 16.08 -0.05
N CYS A 90 -13.19 14.97 0.18
CA CYS A 90 -12.31 14.83 1.34
C CYS A 90 -10.86 15.19 1.01
N GLU A 91 -10.12 15.60 2.03
CA GLU A 91 -8.68 15.82 1.97
C GLU A 91 -7.93 14.48 2.00
N HIS A 92 -6.69 14.47 1.51
CA HIS A 92 -5.82 13.31 1.54
C HIS A 92 -4.38 13.70 1.87
N GLU A 93 -3.65 12.75 2.46
CA GLU A 93 -2.21 12.78 2.63
C GLU A 93 -1.62 11.48 2.09
N MET A 94 -0.53 11.58 1.34
CA MET A 94 0.23 10.43 0.88
C MET A 94 1.56 10.36 1.62
N ILE A 95 1.75 9.33 2.42
CA ILE A 95 3.04 9.08 3.09
C ILE A 95 3.94 8.31 2.11
N PHE A 96 4.99 8.97 1.63
CA PHE A 96 5.98 8.37 0.76
C PHE A 96 7.20 7.93 1.57
N LEU A 97 7.39 6.63 1.71
CA LEU A 97 8.56 6.05 2.39
C LEU A 97 9.70 5.93 1.38
N ASP A 98 10.65 6.86 1.45
CA ASP A 98 11.78 6.95 0.54
C ASP A 98 12.98 6.18 1.11
N LEU A 99 13.08 4.92 0.74
CA LEU A 99 14.16 4.03 1.11
C LEU A 99 14.94 3.59 -0.13
N SER A 100 16.26 3.37 0.05
CA SER A 100 17.07 2.77 -1.01
C SER A 100 16.65 1.31 -1.27
N ASN A 101 16.96 0.81 -2.46
CA ASN A 101 16.72 -0.58 -2.82
C ASN A 101 17.41 -1.55 -1.83
N GLU A 102 18.61 -1.22 -1.38
CA GLU A 102 19.38 -2.01 -0.39
C GLU A 102 18.65 -2.10 0.94
N GLN A 103 18.11 -0.97 1.43
CA GLN A 103 17.33 -0.93 2.66
C GLN A 103 16.04 -1.76 2.53
N CYS A 104 15.36 -1.67 1.39
CA CYS A 104 14.16 -2.47 1.11
C CYS A 104 14.47 -3.97 1.07
N LEU A 105 15.52 -4.38 0.38
CA LEU A 105 15.96 -5.78 0.29
C LEU A 105 16.35 -6.34 1.65
N SER A 106 17.05 -5.57 2.47
CA SER A 106 17.39 -5.95 3.85
C SER A 106 16.12 -6.20 4.70
N GLN A 107 15.12 -5.34 4.59
CA GLN A 107 13.85 -5.53 5.30
C GLN A 107 13.06 -6.75 4.78
N ILE A 108 13.09 -7.02 3.49
CA ILE A 108 12.48 -8.21 2.89
C ILE A 108 13.15 -9.47 3.42
N ALA A 109 14.49 -9.52 3.47
CA ALA A 109 15.25 -10.64 4.00
C ALA A 109 14.91 -10.91 5.48
N LYS A 110 14.84 -9.87 6.30
CA LYS A 110 14.42 -9.96 7.71
C LYS A 110 13.00 -10.52 7.83
N ARG A 111 12.04 -9.96 7.11
CA ARG A 111 10.64 -10.39 7.14
C ARG A 111 10.47 -11.84 6.69
N ARG A 112 11.21 -12.29 5.68
CA ARG A 112 11.22 -13.67 5.21
C ARG A 112 11.71 -14.65 6.30
N THR A 113 12.64 -14.22 7.14
CA THR A 113 13.11 -15.02 8.29
C THR A 113 12.05 -15.07 9.39
N GLU A 114 11.37 -13.97 9.65
CA GLU A 114 10.33 -13.87 10.68
C GLU A 114 8.99 -14.51 10.27
N GLN A 115 8.70 -14.53 8.96
CA GLN A 115 7.46 -15.04 8.36
C GLN A 115 7.79 -15.93 7.13
N PRO A 116 8.22 -17.18 7.34
CA PRO A 116 8.67 -18.08 6.27
C PRO A 116 7.61 -18.37 5.18
N GLU A 117 6.33 -18.29 5.54
CA GLU A 117 5.20 -18.46 4.62
C GLU A 117 5.17 -17.39 3.51
N ARG A 118 5.84 -16.26 3.73
CA ARG A 118 5.95 -15.17 2.76
C ARG A 118 7.12 -15.35 1.76
N ALA A 119 7.94 -16.38 1.93
CA ALA A 119 9.15 -16.59 1.11
C ALA A 119 8.86 -16.66 -0.40
N GLN A 120 7.69 -17.10 -0.78
CA GLN A 120 7.22 -17.16 -2.16
C GLN A 120 7.18 -15.77 -2.81
N PHE A 121 6.78 -14.73 -2.06
CA PHE A 121 6.66 -13.36 -2.55
C PHE A 121 7.79 -12.45 -2.07
N ASP A 122 8.34 -12.72 -0.88
CA ASP A 122 9.39 -11.92 -0.27
C ASP A 122 10.79 -12.38 -0.74
N ASN A 123 11.08 -12.16 -2.01
CA ASN A 123 12.37 -12.50 -2.63
C ASN A 123 12.84 -11.39 -3.58
N GLU A 124 14.11 -11.46 -3.95
CA GLU A 124 14.76 -10.44 -4.80
C GLU A 124 14.15 -10.39 -6.20
N THR A 125 13.77 -11.52 -6.77
CA THR A 125 13.14 -11.58 -8.10
C THR A 125 11.83 -10.79 -8.11
N MET A 126 10.97 -11.00 -7.11
CA MET A 126 9.72 -10.27 -6.98
C MET A 126 9.97 -8.79 -6.68
N PHE A 127 10.95 -8.47 -5.83
CA PHE A 127 11.35 -7.09 -5.57
C PHE A 127 11.74 -6.36 -6.85
N ASN A 128 12.62 -6.94 -7.66
CA ASN A 128 13.07 -6.36 -8.92
C ASN A 128 11.91 -6.22 -9.92
N HIS A 129 11.04 -7.21 -9.99
CA HIS A 129 9.85 -7.17 -10.85
C HIS A 129 8.93 -5.98 -10.47
N VAL A 130 8.58 -5.85 -9.20
CA VAL A 130 7.70 -4.75 -8.73
C VAL A 130 8.39 -3.39 -8.86
N THR A 131 9.69 -3.32 -8.57
CA THR A 131 10.46 -2.07 -8.63
C THR A 131 10.61 -1.55 -10.06
N ALA A 132 10.65 -2.44 -11.06
CA ALA A 132 10.70 -2.06 -12.47
C ALA A 132 9.46 -1.24 -12.92
N PHE A 133 8.33 -1.39 -12.24
CA PHE A 133 7.10 -0.63 -12.52
C PHE A 133 6.92 0.59 -11.60
N PHE A 134 7.88 0.86 -10.72
CA PHE A 134 7.77 1.99 -9.81
C PHE A 134 7.95 3.32 -10.55
N GLU A 135 6.97 4.19 -10.40
CA GLU A 135 6.96 5.55 -10.90
C GLU A 135 7.03 6.51 -9.71
N PRO A 136 8.13 7.24 -9.51
CA PRO A 136 8.24 8.20 -8.41
C PRO A 136 7.09 9.21 -8.43
N PRO A 137 6.51 9.59 -7.27
CA PRO A 137 5.52 10.65 -7.22
C PRO A 137 6.06 11.96 -7.79
N SER A 138 5.26 12.65 -8.58
CA SER A 138 5.62 13.92 -9.21
C SER A 138 4.66 15.05 -8.86
N ALA A 139 5.12 16.30 -9.00
CA ALA A 139 4.31 17.48 -8.75
C ALA A 139 3.05 17.56 -9.63
N ASN A 140 3.10 16.99 -10.83
CA ASN A 140 1.98 16.99 -11.78
C ASN A 140 0.77 16.17 -11.29
N GLU A 141 0.97 15.29 -10.33
CA GLU A 141 -0.11 14.50 -9.74
C GLU A 141 -0.95 15.30 -8.73
N GLU A 142 -0.44 16.46 -8.27
CA GLU A 142 -1.10 17.33 -7.28
C GLU A 142 -1.54 16.58 -6.03
N LEU A 143 -0.67 15.69 -5.53
CA LEU A 143 -0.87 14.95 -4.30
C LEU A 143 -0.29 15.71 -3.11
N ASN A 144 -0.96 15.65 -1.97
CA ASN A 144 -0.39 16.12 -0.71
C ASN A 144 0.57 15.05 -0.16
N ILE A 145 1.88 15.20 -0.46
CA ILE A 145 2.90 14.18 -0.17
C ILE A 145 3.69 14.56 1.08
N ILE A 146 3.74 13.66 2.04
CA ILE A 146 4.67 13.69 3.17
C ILE A 146 5.76 12.67 2.88
N ARG A 147 6.98 13.14 2.65
CA ARG A 147 8.13 12.31 2.36
C ARG A 147 8.87 11.96 3.64
N GLU A 148 8.97 10.69 3.94
CA GLU A 148 9.77 10.18 5.06
C GLU A 148 11.01 9.47 4.54
N VAL A 149 12.17 10.05 4.84
CA VAL A 149 13.48 9.46 4.59
C VAL A 149 13.95 8.79 5.87
N ARG A 150 14.11 7.47 5.87
CA ARG A 150 14.75 6.80 7.00
C ARG A 150 16.26 6.97 6.88
N GLY A 151 16.84 7.68 7.86
CA GLY A 151 18.30 7.72 8.03
C GLY A 151 18.85 6.30 8.23
N ASN A 152 20.08 6.09 7.79
CA ASN A 152 20.81 4.85 8.09
C ASN A 152 20.95 4.72 9.61
N PHE A 153 20.34 3.68 10.17
CA PHE A 153 20.65 3.20 11.51
C PHE A 153 21.62 2.05 11.43
#